data_92279dbaa3bc3543e0b392042973331f
#
_entry.id   92279dbaa3bc3543e0b392042973331f
#
_cell.length_a   1.000
_cell.length_b   1.000
_cell.length_c   1.000
_cell.angle_alpha   90.00
_cell.angle_beta   90.00
_cell.angle_gamma   90.00
#
_symmetry.space_group_name_H-M   'P 1'
#
loop_
_entity.id
_entity.type
_entity.pdbx_description
1 polymer ?
#
loop_
_entity_poly.entity_id
_entity_poly.type
_entity_poly.pdbx_seq_one_letter_code
_entity_poly.pdbx_strand_id
1 'polypeptide(L)'
;MVQKAIVILAMQPIFGPLRTKLGMVTRAFFAQRDLNNVKLLEEFYETLESGVHRSPAKDKSISSDEDGNTLYMGTSIRECVHKWRFRTLMLLKLILLQKRIMVYGYPVEHLCTLQYSLVSLIPALLPHLQDAAAPELNTLSRDRVKAESLRMSDRDSLLAYMGLPLPLFSHDAFFQPYCPLQQIDNLRCKTWLIGTTNQIFKHQKTSQPDVIVDLYKMQLSFLDPTLHNLVSLTPADRKWMDDVINVVQSTWNSADPAQPVQMQYKGSDDYLRARFEEYVFGLLSTAKYCELH
;
A
#
# COMPACT_ATOMS: atom_id res chain seq x y z
N MET A 1 30.93 -17.44 -1.91
CA MET A 1 30.53 -16.06 -1.66
C MET A 1 29.45 -16.09 -0.58
N VAL A 2 29.63 -15.41 0.55
CA VAL A 2 28.64 -15.39 1.63
C VAL A 2 27.80 -14.11 1.49
N GLN A 3 26.50 -14.25 1.37
CA GLN A 3 25.56 -13.12 1.38
C GLN A 3 25.15 -12.82 2.82
N LYS A 4 25.19 -11.56 3.21
CA LYS A 4 24.73 -11.08 4.51
C LYS A 4 23.74 -9.92 4.30
N ALA A 5 22.78 -9.79 5.20
CA ALA A 5 21.77 -8.73 5.17
C ALA A 5 21.57 -8.15 6.57
N ILE A 6 21.15 -6.89 6.63
CA ILE A 6 20.62 -6.27 7.83
C ILE A 6 19.10 -6.32 7.71
N VAL A 7 18.44 -6.78 8.77
CA VAL A 7 16.98 -6.96 8.82
C VAL A 7 16.42 -6.18 9.99
N ILE A 8 15.33 -5.45 9.77
CA ILE A 8 14.54 -4.79 10.82
C ILE A 8 13.25 -5.56 10.98
N LEU A 9 12.91 -5.89 12.22
CA LEU A 9 11.61 -6.42 12.61
C LEU A 9 10.81 -5.27 13.24
N ALA A 10 9.65 -4.97 12.68
CA ALA A 10 8.77 -3.92 13.16
C ALA A 10 7.34 -4.44 13.31
N MET A 11 6.64 -3.98 14.35
CA MET A 11 5.22 -4.32 14.58
C MET A 11 4.26 -3.45 13.75
N GLN A 12 4.75 -2.33 13.24
CA GLN A 12 3.95 -1.40 12.43
C GLN A 12 4.42 -1.40 10.97
N PRO A 13 3.55 -1.11 9.99
CA PRO A 13 3.87 -1.11 8.57
C PRO A 13 4.64 0.17 8.14
N ILE A 14 5.76 0.46 8.80
CA ILE A 14 6.59 1.65 8.60
C ILE A 14 7.63 1.47 7.48
N PHE A 15 7.23 0.89 6.37
CA PHE A 15 8.14 0.59 5.24
C PHE A 15 8.91 1.81 4.73
N GLY A 16 8.19 2.90 4.45
CA GLY A 16 8.78 4.07 3.82
C GLY A 16 9.88 4.75 4.65
N PRO A 17 9.61 5.12 5.91
CA PRO A 17 10.61 5.74 6.79
C PRO A 17 11.86 4.89 6.98
N LEU A 18 11.70 3.57 7.06
CA LEU A 18 12.80 2.64 7.25
C LEU A 18 13.65 2.44 5.99
N ARG A 19 13.03 2.39 4.83
CA ARG A 19 13.70 2.06 3.56
C ARG A 19 14.98 2.87 3.30
N THR A 20 14.87 4.18 3.35
CA THR A 20 15.99 5.08 3.04
C THR A 20 17.08 5.00 4.11
N LYS A 21 16.69 5.05 5.38
CA LYS A 21 17.62 4.99 6.52
C LYS A 21 18.35 3.65 6.56
N LEU A 22 17.62 2.54 6.40
CA LEU A 22 18.21 1.18 6.36
C LEU A 22 19.21 1.04 5.23
N GLY A 23 18.92 1.57 4.04
CA GLY A 23 19.83 1.52 2.90
C GLY A 23 21.14 2.27 3.14
N MET A 24 21.12 3.40 3.85
CA MET A 24 22.32 4.15 4.23
C MET A 24 23.15 3.40 5.27
N VAL A 25 22.50 2.94 6.35
CA VAL A 25 23.20 2.21 7.43
C VAL A 25 23.76 0.90 6.94
N THR A 26 23.04 0.16 6.11
CA THR A 26 23.54 -1.09 5.50
C THR A 26 24.83 -0.86 4.72
N ARG A 27 24.87 0.17 3.88
CA ARG A 27 26.09 0.51 3.12
C ARG A 27 27.23 0.89 4.04
N ALA A 28 26.99 1.72 5.04
CA ALA A 28 28.03 2.13 6.00
C ALA A 28 28.55 0.95 6.82
N PHE A 29 27.66 0.08 7.32
CA PHE A 29 28.02 -1.09 8.09
C PHE A 29 28.92 -2.07 7.31
N PHE A 30 28.58 -2.38 6.07
CA PHE A 30 29.39 -3.26 5.25
C PHE A 30 30.68 -2.61 4.75
N ALA A 31 30.72 -1.28 4.63
CA ALA A 31 31.92 -0.55 4.23
C ALA A 31 33.05 -0.60 5.29
N GLN A 32 32.72 -0.72 6.58
CA GLN A 32 33.71 -0.86 7.66
C GLN A 32 34.47 -2.20 7.64
N ARG A 33 34.00 -3.20 6.89
CA ARG A 33 34.59 -4.55 6.73
C ARG A 33 34.77 -5.36 8.03
N ASP A 34 34.49 -4.77 9.19
CA ASP A 34 34.47 -5.44 10.50
C ASP A 34 33.02 -5.66 10.92
N LEU A 35 32.55 -6.89 10.79
CA LEU A 35 31.18 -7.27 11.11
C LEU A 35 30.94 -7.48 12.61
N ASN A 36 31.99 -7.48 13.42
CA ASN A 36 31.89 -7.58 14.87
C ASN A 36 31.64 -6.20 15.52
N ASN A 37 31.96 -5.12 14.81
CA ASN A 37 31.69 -3.77 15.27
C ASN A 37 30.24 -3.39 14.93
N VAL A 38 29.31 -3.63 15.88
CA VAL A 38 27.88 -3.38 15.72
C VAL A 38 27.42 -2.00 16.20
N LYS A 39 28.33 -1.16 16.69
CA LYS A 39 28.00 0.18 17.24
C LYS A 39 27.10 1.01 16.32
N LEU A 40 27.40 1.00 15.00
CA LEU A 40 26.60 1.72 14.01
C LEU A 40 25.14 1.22 13.96
N LEU A 41 24.93 -0.08 14.18
CA LEU A 41 23.59 -0.66 14.21
C LEU A 41 22.87 -0.33 15.51
N GLU A 42 23.59 -0.27 16.64
CA GLU A 42 23.05 0.12 17.95
C GLU A 42 22.61 1.58 17.93
N GLU A 43 23.45 2.51 17.47
CA GLU A 43 23.12 3.93 17.29
C GLU A 43 21.93 4.12 16.35
N PHE A 44 21.86 3.32 15.29
CA PHE A 44 20.73 3.33 14.36
C PHE A 44 19.44 2.85 15.02
N TYR A 45 19.50 1.78 15.81
CA TYR A 45 18.36 1.27 16.55
C TYR A 45 17.82 2.32 17.55
N GLU A 46 18.69 2.94 18.34
CA GLU A 46 18.32 4.02 19.28
C GLU A 46 17.65 5.20 18.55
N THR A 47 18.18 5.58 17.38
CA THR A 47 17.60 6.64 16.54
C THR A 47 16.21 6.26 16.04
N LEU A 48 16.00 5.00 15.65
CA LEU A 48 14.69 4.51 15.21
C LEU A 48 13.71 4.46 16.38
N GLU A 49 14.14 3.91 17.52
CA GLU A 49 13.30 3.79 18.70
C GLU A 49 12.85 5.16 19.21
N SER A 50 13.76 6.13 19.32
CA SER A 50 13.43 7.49 19.71
C SER A 50 12.49 8.20 18.72
N GLY A 51 12.59 7.88 17.44
CA GLY A 51 11.71 8.40 16.40
C GLY A 51 10.29 7.78 16.41
N VAL A 52 10.19 6.50 16.76
CA VAL A 52 8.91 5.78 16.83
C VAL A 52 8.20 6.02 18.16
N HIS A 53 8.93 6.10 19.28
CA HIS A 53 8.35 6.35 20.61
C HIS A 53 7.87 7.79 20.84
N ARG A 54 8.13 8.72 19.95
CA ARG A 54 7.52 10.06 19.99
C ARG A 54 6.03 10.06 19.64
N SER A 55 5.50 8.96 19.14
CA SER A 55 4.06 8.75 18.98
C SER A 55 3.54 8.01 20.21
N PRO A 56 2.89 8.67 21.17
CA PRO A 56 2.39 8.00 22.36
C PRO A 56 1.25 7.06 22.00
N ALA A 57 1.50 5.76 22.06
CA ALA A 57 0.53 4.69 21.87
C ALA A 57 -0.50 4.59 23.01
N LYS A 58 -0.96 5.72 23.61
CA LYS A 58 -1.86 5.71 24.77
C LYS A 58 -3.12 6.54 24.68
N ASP A 59 -3.39 7.20 23.55
CA ASP A 59 -4.72 7.80 23.37
C ASP A 59 -5.34 7.33 22.04
N LYS A 60 -6.52 6.71 22.18
CA LYS A 60 -7.32 6.12 21.10
C LYS A 60 -7.98 7.16 20.16
N SER A 61 -7.39 8.32 20.01
CA SER A 61 -7.79 9.31 19.02
C SER A 61 -6.66 9.50 18.02
N ILE A 62 -6.81 8.93 16.84
CA ILE A 62 -5.98 9.18 15.66
C ILE A 62 -6.26 10.62 15.21
N SER A 63 -5.81 11.60 15.96
CA SER A 63 -5.98 13.01 15.67
C SER A 63 -4.68 13.78 15.88
N SER A 64 -3.65 13.42 15.11
CA SER A 64 -2.57 14.36 14.80
C SER A 64 -2.09 14.09 13.39
N ASP A 65 -2.26 15.06 12.52
CA ASP A 65 -1.85 15.05 11.10
C ASP A 65 -0.35 14.71 10.91
N GLU A 66 0.47 14.88 11.94
CA GLU A 66 1.92 14.61 11.88
C GLU A 66 2.26 13.12 11.94
N ASP A 67 1.56 12.32 12.74
CA ASP A 67 1.82 10.87 12.86
C ASP A 67 1.32 10.10 11.64
N GLY A 68 0.19 10.51 11.07
CA GLY A 68 -0.35 9.98 9.83
C GLY A 68 0.62 10.18 8.66
N ASN A 69 1.23 11.35 8.58
CA ASN A 69 2.12 11.71 7.47
C ASN A 69 3.40 10.86 7.43
N THR A 70 3.95 10.48 8.59
CA THR A 70 5.14 9.62 8.68
C THR A 70 4.90 8.23 8.10
N LEU A 71 3.72 7.66 8.29
CA LEU A 71 3.38 6.33 7.79
C LEU A 71 3.31 6.27 6.27
N TYR A 72 2.88 7.37 5.64
CA TYR A 72 2.78 7.49 4.18
C TYR A 72 4.09 7.88 3.50
N MET A 73 5.14 8.20 4.25
CA MET A 73 6.47 8.48 3.69
C MET A 73 6.98 7.26 2.91
N GLY A 74 7.56 7.51 1.74
CA GLY A 74 8.11 6.46 0.87
C GLY A 74 7.06 5.73 0.01
N THR A 75 5.78 6.09 0.09
CA THR A 75 4.83 5.84 -0.99
C THR A 75 5.12 6.81 -2.13
N SER A 76 4.73 6.47 -3.34
CA SER A 76 4.89 7.34 -4.50
C SER A 76 3.65 7.25 -5.38
N ILE A 77 2.56 7.88 -4.89
CA ILE A 77 1.28 7.90 -5.61
C ILE A 77 1.44 8.64 -6.93
N ARG A 78 2.21 9.74 -6.93
CA ARG A 78 2.52 10.50 -8.15
C ARG A 78 3.17 9.64 -9.21
N GLU A 79 4.22 8.88 -8.86
CA GLU A 79 4.86 7.97 -9.79
C GLU A 79 3.94 6.83 -10.23
N CYS A 80 3.12 6.30 -9.32
CA CYS A 80 2.13 5.30 -9.62
C CYS A 80 1.15 5.81 -10.69
N VAL A 81 0.55 6.99 -10.48
CA VAL A 81 -0.36 7.62 -11.45
C VAL A 81 0.35 7.96 -12.75
N HIS A 82 1.57 8.51 -12.70
CA HIS A 82 2.35 8.85 -13.89
C HIS A 82 2.65 7.63 -14.77
N LYS A 83 3.08 6.52 -14.14
CA LYS A 83 3.49 5.29 -14.85
C LYS A 83 2.29 4.44 -15.28
N TRP A 84 1.30 4.26 -14.39
CA TRP A 84 0.18 3.34 -14.62
C TRP A 84 -1.07 4.02 -15.18
N ARG A 85 -1.17 5.34 -15.10
CA ARG A 85 -2.28 6.14 -15.65
C ARG A 85 -3.64 5.55 -15.26
N PHE A 86 -4.51 5.27 -16.23
CA PHE A 86 -5.82 4.64 -16.04
C PHE A 86 -5.77 3.29 -15.31
N ARG A 87 -4.67 2.55 -15.46
CA ARG A 87 -4.49 1.26 -14.80
C ARG A 87 -4.38 1.39 -13.28
N THR A 88 -3.98 2.56 -12.76
CA THR A 88 -3.98 2.84 -11.31
C THR A 88 -5.38 2.63 -10.72
N LEU A 89 -6.41 3.15 -11.39
CA LEU A 89 -7.80 2.98 -10.94
C LEU A 89 -8.29 1.54 -11.11
N MET A 90 -7.88 0.86 -12.19
CA MET A 90 -8.19 -0.57 -12.35
C MET A 90 -7.57 -1.41 -11.23
N LEU A 91 -6.32 -1.13 -10.85
CA LEU A 91 -5.65 -1.81 -9.73
C LEU A 91 -6.36 -1.55 -8.39
N LEU A 92 -6.78 -0.31 -8.13
CA LEU A 92 -7.59 0.01 -6.96
C LEU A 92 -8.89 -0.81 -6.94
N LYS A 93 -9.63 -0.86 -8.07
CA LYS A 93 -10.84 -1.68 -8.18
C LYS A 93 -10.58 -3.16 -7.93
N LEU A 94 -9.46 -3.70 -8.43
CA LEU A 94 -9.07 -5.10 -8.20
C LEU A 94 -8.81 -5.39 -6.72
N ILE A 95 -8.17 -4.48 -6.00
CA ILE A 95 -7.94 -4.61 -4.55
C ILE A 95 -9.27 -4.57 -3.81
N LEU A 96 -10.16 -3.62 -4.13
CA LEU A 96 -11.48 -3.51 -3.52
C LEU A 96 -12.36 -4.74 -3.80
N LEU A 97 -12.20 -5.36 -4.97
CA LEU A 97 -12.89 -6.62 -5.33
C LEU A 97 -12.21 -7.86 -4.75
N GLN A 98 -11.20 -7.69 -3.91
CA GLN A 98 -10.47 -8.77 -3.25
C GLN A 98 -10.02 -9.86 -4.23
N LYS A 99 -9.32 -9.47 -5.30
CA LYS A 99 -8.78 -10.40 -6.29
C LYS A 99 -7.36 -10.83 -5.95
N ARG A 100 -6.93 -11.97 -6.50
CA ARG A 100 -5.56 -12.47 -6.34
C ARG A 100 -4.65 -11.72 -7.30
N ILE A 101 -3.88 -10.77 -6.77
CA ILE A 101 -3.05 -9.85 -7.55
C ILE A 101 -1.58 -10.17 -7.30
N MET A 102 -0.87 -10.50 -8.36
CA MET A 102 0.57 -10.72 -8.33
C MET A 102 1.30 -9.57 -9.02
N VAL A 103 2.15 -8.86 -8.30
CA VAL A 103 3.07 -7.87 -8.85
C VAL A 103 4.40 -8.55 -9.14
N TYR A 104 4.81 -8.56 -10.41
CA TYR A 104 6.00 -9.25 -10.85
C TYR A 104 7.01 -8.27 -11.45
N GLY A 105 8.26 -8.34 -11.01
CA GLY A 105 9.33 -7.50 -11.54
C GLY A 105 10.53 -7.39 -10.62
N TYR A 106 11.47 -6.51 -10.99
CA TYR A 106 12.69 -6.18 -10.25
C TYR A 106 13.01 -4.70 -10.48
N PRO A 107 13.60 -3.99 -9.54
CA PRO A 107 14.02 -4.43 -8.19
C PRO A 107 12.84 -4.59 -7.21
N VAL A 108 13.08 -5.32 -6.12
CA VAL A 108 12.08 -5.57 -5.06
C VAL A 108 11.50 -4.28 -4.49
N GLU A 109 12.32 -3.24 -4.41
CA GLU A 109 11.90 -1.91 -3.95
C GLU A 109 10.71 -1.37 -4.76
N HIS A 110 10.72 -1.52 -6.09
CA HIS A 110 9.62 -1.07 -6.94
C HIS A 110 8.34 -1.88 -6.73
N LEU A 111 8.47 -3.19 -6.45
CA LEU A 111 7.34 -4.03 -6.09
C LEU A 111 6.65 -3.51 -4.82
N CYS A 112 7.45 -3.29 -3.78
CA CYS A 112 6.96 -2.83 -2.49
C CYS A 112 6.36 -1.43 -2.59
N THR A 113 7.06 -0.49 -3.22
CA THR A 113 6.59 0.89 -3.38
C THR A 113 5.25 0.95 -4.11
N LEU A 114 5.08 0.20 -5.22
CA LEU A 114 3.81 0.18 -5.94
C LEU A 114 2.67 -0.34 -5.06
N GLN A 115 2.88 -1.45 -4.36
CA GLN A 115 1.84 -2.06 -3.54
C GLN A 115 1.45 -1.17 -2.36
N TYR A 116 2.43 -0.61 -1.64
CA TYR A 116 2.15 0.34 -0.56
C TYR A 116 1.48 1.62 -1.07
N SER A 117 1.88 2.12 -2.24
CA SER A 117 1.21 3.27 -2.86
C SER A 117 -0.25 2.96 -3.18
N LEU A 118 -0.55 1.79 -3.74
CA LEU A 118 -1.93 1.38 -4.04
C LEU A 118 -2.76 1.19 -2.77
N VAL A 119 -2.22 0.55 -1.74
CA VAL A 119 -2.90 0.35 -0.46
C VAL A 119 -3.18 1.69 0.23
N SER A 120 -2.27 2.66 0.11
CA SER A 120 -2.43 4.00 0.68
C SER A 120 -3.54 4.83 0.03
N LEU A 121 -4.05 4.42 -1.14
CA LEU A 121 -5.21 5.05 -1.80
C LEU A 121 -6.54 4.69 -1.13
N ILE A 122 -6.55 3.64 -0.29
CA ILE A 122 -7.75 3.19 0.41
C ILE A 122 -7.73 3.79 1.81
N PRO A 123 -8.73 4.60 2.17
CA PRO A 123 -8.73 5.33 3.44
C PRO A 123 -8.56 4.41 4.64
N ALA A 124 -7.70 4.81 5.57
CA ALA A 124 -7.38 4.12 6.82
C ALA A 124 -6.82 2.69 6.67
N LEU A 125 -6.56 2.18 5.46
CA LEU A 125 -6.10 0.80 5.28
C LEU A 125 -4.64 0.61 5.68
N LEU A 126 -3.75 1.52 5.27
CA LEU A 126 -2.31 1.40 5.51
C LEU A 126 -1.94 1.26 7.01
N PRO A 127 -2.51 2.04 7.95
CA PRO A 127 -2.25 1.88 9.37
C PRO A 127 -2.73 0.54 9.95
N HIS A 128 -3.64 -0.14 9.26
CA HIS A 128 -4.30 -1.37 9.71
C HIS A 128 -3.82 -2.62 8.97
N LEU A 129 -2.59 -2.62 8.47
CA LEU A 129 -1.95 -3.80 7.85
C LEU A 129 -1.35 -4.77 8.86
N GLN A 130 -1.59 -4.60 10.14
CA GLN A 130 -1.13 -5.53 11.16
C GLN A 130 -1.64 -6.94 10.85
N ASP A 131 -0.74 -7.91 10.93
CA ASP A 131 -1.01 -9.33 10.63
C ASP A 131 -1.53 -9.63 9.21
N ALA A 132 -1.46 -8.67 8.27
CA ALA A 132 -1.90 -8.88 6.89
C ALA A 132 -1.09 -9.98 6.15
N ALA A 133 0.14 -10.28 6.61
CA ALA A 133 0.95 -11.40 6.13
C ALA A 133 0.76 -12.69 6.95
N ALA A 134 -0.14 -12.70 7.92
CA ALA A 134 -0.49 -13.84 8.76
C ALA A 134 -2.00 -13.82 9.08
N PRO A 135 -2.86 -14.14 8.11
CA PRO A 135 -4.32 -13.96 8.23
C PRO A 135 -4.94 -14.67 9.42
N GLU A 136 -4.32 -15.75 9.89
CA GLU A 136 -4.78 -16.52 11.06
C GLU A 136 -4.65 -15.73 12.37
N LEU A 137 -3.73 -14.77 12.43
CA LEU A 137 -3.49 -13.91 13.60
C LEU A 137 -4.33 -12.64 13.58
N ASN A 138 -4.99 -12.32 12.45
CA ASN A 138 -5.70 -11.07 12.27
C ASN A 138 -6.98 -11.01 13.10
N THR A 139 -7.05 -10.06 14.03
CA THR A 139 -8.21 -9.84 14.91
C THR A 139 -9.08 -8.64 14.50
N LEU A 140 -8.64 -7.82 13.53
CA LEU A 140 -9.32 -6.58 13.13
C LEU A 140 -10.80 -6.74 12.78
N SER A 141 -11.19 -7.88 12.21
CA SER A 141 -12.58 -8.14 11.86
C SER A 141 -13.47 -8.47 13.07
N ARG A 142 -12.86 -8.91 14.20
CA ARG A 142 -13.58 -9.29 15.43
C ARG A 142 -13.89 -8.10 16.31
N ASP A 143 -13.03 -7.08 16.28
CA ASP A 143 -13.08 -5.95 17.22
C ASP A 143 -13.86 -4.76 16.65
N ARG A 144 -14.53 -4.91 15.51
CA ARG A 144 -15.28 -3.83 14.86
C ARG A 144 -16.61 -3.59 15.54
N VAL A 145 -16.71 -2.41 16.15
CA VAL A 145 -17.99 -1.87 16.61
C VAL A 145 -18.63 -1.12 15.44
N LYS A 146 -19.88 -1.48 15.08
CA LYS A 146 -20.66 -0.71 14.10
C LYS A 146 -20.94 0.68 14.70
N ALA A 147 -20.63 1.72 13.94
CA ALA A 147 -20.95 3.08 14.35
C ALA A 147 -22.48 3.29 14.21
N GLU A 148 -23.16 3.57 15.31
CA GLU A 148 -24.61 3.83 15.35
C GLU A 148 -24.95 5.30 15.02
N SER A 149 -23.99 6.20 15.11
CA SER A 149 -24.19 7.63 14.87
C SER A 149 -23.04 8.25 14.08
N LEU A 150 -23.36 9.23 13.23
CA LEU A 150 -22.41 10.00 12.44
C LEU A 150 -22.19 11.38 13.06
N ARG A 151 -20.95 11.71 13.40
CA ARG A 151 -20.51 13.06 13.76
C ARG A 151 -19.78 13.67 12.56
N MET A 152 -20.44 14.59 11.83
CA MET A 152 -19.91 15.13 10.58
C MET A 152 -18.62 15.96 10.74
N SER A 153 -18.35 16.46 11.94
CA SER A 153 -17.12 17.22 12.25
C SER A 153 -15.93 16.34 12.64
N ASP A 154 -16.14 15.03 12.78
CA ASP A 154 -15.14 14.06 13.22
C ASP A 154 -14.86 13.08 12.08
N ARG A 155 -13.63 13.11 11.58
CA ARG A 155 -13.18 12.23 10.48
C ARG A 155 -13.27 10.75 10.87
N ASP A 156 -12.89 10.40 12.09
CA ASP A 156 -12.90 9.00 12.55
C ASP A 156 -14.33 8.47 12.64
N SER A 157 -15.28 9.31 13.08
CA SER A 157 -16.70 8.98 13.05
C SER A 157 -17.21 8.74 11.63
N LEU A 158 -16.78 9.56 10.66
CA LEU A 158 -17.13 9.37 9.25
C LEU A 158 -16.53 8.06 8.69
N LEU A 159 -15.25 7.79 8.95
CA LEU A 159 -14.60 6.56 8.53
C LEU A 159 -15.31 5.33 9.11
N ALA A 160 -15.58 5.33 10.40
CA ALA A 160 -16.30 4.24 11.08
C ALA A 160 -17.72 4.04 10.53
N TYR A 161 -18.44 5.13 10.28
CA TYR A 161 -19.78 5.09 9.68
C TYR A 161 -19.76 4.52 8.26
N MET A 162 -18.74 4.84 7.47
CA MET A 162 -18.51 4.28 6.13
C MET A 162 -18.02 2.84 6.14
N GLY A 163 -17.70 2.28 7.31
CA GLY A 163 -17.19 0.92 7.48
C GLY A 163 -15.68 0.78 7.19
N LEU A 164 -14.96 1.87 7.33
CA LEU A 164 -13.51 1.91 7.15
C LEU A 164 -12.78 1.69 8.50
N PRO A 165 -11.56 1.13 8.46
CA PRO A 165 -10.85 0.55 7.33
C PRO A 165 -11.56 -0.70 6.78
N LEU A 166 -11.55 -0.89 5.46
CA LEU A 166 -12.11 -2.10 4.86
C LEU A 166 -11.27 -3.33 5.26
N PRO A 167 -11.89 -4.47 5.61
CA PRO A 167 -11.18 -5.70 6.02
C PRO A 167 -10.62 -6.47 4.82
N LEU A 168 -9.86 -5.80 3.95
CA LEU A 168 -9.39 -6.34 2.69
C LEU A 168 -8.30 -7.41 2.86
N PHE A 169 -7.48 -7.27 3.91
CA PHE A 169 -6.40 -8.19 4.24
C PHE A 169 -6.60 -8.77 5.65
N SER A 170 -7.80 -9.23 5.92
CA SER A 170 -8.17 -9.90 7.15
C SER A 170 -8.36 -11.40 6.91
N HIS A 171 -9.40 -12.00 7.46
CA HIS A 171 -9.67 -13.42 7.35
C HIS A 171 -9.62 -13.93 5.90
N ASP A 172 -8.81 -14.96 5.66
CA ASP A 172 -8.65 -15.64 4.35
C ASP A 172 -8.11 -14.71 3.23
N ALA A 173 -7.40 -13.66 3.63
CA ALA A 173 -6.73 -12.72 2.74
C ALA A 173 -5.27 -12.50 3.17
N PHE A 174 -4.37 -12.34 2.21
CA PHE A 174 -2.94 -12.27 2.46
C PHE A 174 -2.33 -11.06 1.73
N PHE A 175 -1.54 -10.28 2.45
CA PHE A 175 -0.78 -9.18 1.87
C PHE A 175 0.68 -9.31 2.20
N GLN A 176 1.52 -9.45 1.18
CA GLN A 176 2.96 -9.48 1.34
C GLN A 176 3.65 -8.81 0.15
N PRO A 177 4.20 -7.60 0.32
CA PRO A 177 4.82 -6.83 -0.76
C PRO A 177 5.98 -7.54 -1.46
N TYR A 178 6.68 -8.44 -0.76
CA TYR A 178 7.62 -9.37 -1.36
C TYR A 178 7.44 -10.77 -0.79
N CYS A 179 7.01 -11.68 -1.62
CA CYS A 179 6.79 -13.09 -1.29
C CYS A 179 7.94 -13.94 -1.88
N PRO A 180 8.82 -14.49 -1.04
CA PRO A 180 9.85 -15.43 -1.47
C PRO A 180 9.23 -16.79 -1.80
N LEU A 181 9.95 -17.59 -2.61
CA LEU A 181 9.44 -18.88 -3.07
C LEU A 181 9.08 -19.84 -1.92
N GLN A 182 9.77 -19.74 -0.80
CA GLN A 182 9.55 -20.56 0.38
C GLN A 182 8.17 -20.36 1.02
N GLN A 183 7.51 -19.24 0.73
CA GLN A 183 6.19 -18.88 1.27
C GLN A 183 5.04 -19.06 0.26
N ILE A 184 5.31 -19.75 -0.84
CA ILE A 184 4.30 -19.96 -1.90
C ILE A 184 3.07 -20.72 -1.38
N ASP A 185 3.25 -21.59 -0.39
CA ASP A 185 2.15 -22.36 0.22
C ASP A 185 1.17 -21.48 1.02
N ASN A 186 1.59 -20.29 1.45
CA ASN A 186 0.73 -19.33 2.14
C ASN A 186 -0.35 -18.73 1.19
N LEU A 187 -0.16 -18.86 -0.12
CA LEU A 187 -1.10 -18.37 -1.15
C LEU A 187 -2.35 -19.25 -1.31
N ARG A 188 -2.67 -20.12 -0.36
CA ARG A 188 -3.91 -20.90 -0.34
C ARG A 188 -5.14 -20.09 0.09
N CYS A 189 -4.94 -18.84 0.51
CA CYS A 189 -6.02 -17.89 0.83
C CYS A 189 -6.90 -17.59 -0.40
N LYS A 190 -8.13 -17.17 -0.17
CA LYS A 190 -9.07 -16.78 -1.25
C LYS A 190 -8.57 -15.58 -2.02
N THR A 191 -7.97 -14.63 -1.32
CA THR A 191 -7.51 -13.36 -1.90
C THR A 191 -6.10 -13.05 -1.43
N TRP A 192 -5.34 -12.39 -2.27
CA TRP A 192 -4.02 -11.91 -1.88
C TRP A 192 -3.48 -10.83 -2.81
N LEU A 193 -2.63 -9.99 -2.25
CA LEU A 193 -1.79 -9.05 -2.97
C LEU A 193 -0.34 -9.34 -2.62
N ILE A 194 0.45 -9.76 -3.60
CA ILE A 194 1.85 -10.12 -3.38
C ILE A 194 2.76 -9.51 -4.44
N GLY A 195 4.02 -9.32 -4.07
CA GLY A 195 5.11 -9.02 -5.00
C GLY A 195 6.09 -10.17 -5.09
N THR A 196 6.60 -10.46 -6.27
CA THR A 196 7.64 -11.48 -6.46
C THR A 196 8.55 -11.16 -7.64
N THR A 197 9.80 -11.61 -7.53
CA THR A 197 10.78 -11.59 -8.63
C THR A 197 10.89 -12.93 -9.35
N ASN A 198 10.24 -13.98 -8.81
CA ASN A 198 10.40 -15.35 -9.28
C ASN A 198 9.29 -15.73 -10.28
N GLN A 199 9.69 -16.17 -11.47
CA GLN A 199 8.77 -16.59 -12.53
C GLN A 199 7.94 -17.83 -12.19
N ILE A 200 8.39 -18.67 -11.24
CA ILE A 200 7.69 -19.91 -10.84
C ILE A 200 6.27 -19.59 -10.38
N PHE A 201 6.06 -18.43 -9.71
CA PHE A 201 4.73 -18.01 -9.29
C PHE A 201 3.72 -17.84 -10.44
N LYS A 202 4.18 -17.51 -11.66
CA LYS A 202 3.31 -17.38 -12.84
C LYS A 202 2.74 -18.71 -13.32
N HIS A 203 3.41 -19.81 -13.00
CA HIS A 203 3.09 -21.15 -13.48
C HIS A 203 2.48 -22.06 -12.42
N GLN A 204 2.20 -21.51 -11.23
CA GLN A 204 1.58 -22.23 -10.13
C GLN A 204 0.13 -22.60 -10.48
N LYS A 205 -0.18 -23.91 -10.40
CA LYS A 205 -1.53 -24.42 -10.67
C LYS A 205 -2.48 -24.28 -9.47
N THR A 206 -1.92 -24.35 -8.25
CA THR A 206 -2.71 -24.41 -7.02
C THR A 206 -3.22 -23.05 -6.55
N SER A 207 -2.48 -22.00 -6.83
CA SER A 207 -2.79 -20.62 -6.39
C SER A 207 -2.53 -19.65 -7.53
N GLN A 208 -3.30 -19.80 -8.61
CA GLN A 208 -3.14 -18.93 -9.78
C GLN A 208 -3.59 -17.50 -9.44
N PRO A 209 -2.82 -16.47 -9.85
CA PRO A 209 -3.26 -15.10 -9.77
C PRO A 209 -4.45 -14.86 -10.71
N ASP A 210 -5.40 -14.02 -10.30
CA ASP A 210 -6.44 -13.53 -11.19
C ASP A 210 -5.87 -12.47 -12.15
N VAL A 211 -4.88 -11.71 -11.65
CA VAL A 211 -4.20 -10.65 -12.41
C VAL A 211 -2.71 -10.64 -12.12
N ILE A 212 -1.90 -10.53 -13.18
CA ILE A 212 -0.46 -10.32 -13.11
C ILE A 212 -0.16 -8.87 -13.51
N VAL A 213 0.47 -8.14 -12.61
CA VAL A 213 0.99 -6.78 -12.82
C VAL A 213 2.46 -6.89 -13.18
N ASP A 214 2.79 -6.81 -14.46
CA ASP A 214 4.16 -6.95 -14.95
C ASP A 214 4.86 -5.59 -14.98
N LEU A 215 5.84 -5.37 -14.11
CA LEU A 215 6.59 -4.11 -14.02
C LEU A 215 7.55 -3.90 -15.19
N TYR A 216 8.01 -4.95 -15.85
CA TYR A 216 8.90 -4.81 -17.00
C TYR A 216 8.13 -4.34 -18.24
N LYS A 217 6.93 -4.89 -18.43
CA LYS A 217 6.07 -4.58 -19.58
C LYS A 217 5.12 -3.43 -19.33
N MET A 218 5.00 -3.00 -18.08
CA MET A 218 4.01 -2.02 -17.61
C MET A 218 2.59 -2.42 -18.04
N GLN A 219 2.23 -3.70 -17.85
CA GLN A 219 0.97 -4.28 -18.33
C GLN A 219 0.27 -5.05 -17.23
N LEU A 220 -1.07 -5.11 -17.35
CA LEU A 220 -1.93 -5.98 -16.58
C LEU A 220 -2.32 -7.16 -17.46
N SER A 221 -2.05 -8.38 -16.98
CA SER A 221 -2.45 -9.62 -17.64
C SER A 221 -3.54 -10.28 -16.81
N PHE A 222 -4.74 -10.37 -17.37
CA PHE A 222 -5.90 -11.01 -16.74
C PHE A 222 -5.95 -12.48 -17.18
N LEU A 223 -6.08 -13.39 -16.22
CA LEU A 223 -6.29 -14.80 -16.54
C LEU A 223 -7.75 -15.06 -16.92
N ASP A 224 -8.68 -14.33 -16.32
CA ASP A 224 -10.09 -14.36 -16.66
C ASP A 224 -10.47 -13.08 -17.45
N PRO A 225 -10.88 -13.19 -18.73
CA PRO A 225 -11.34 -12.05 -19.52
C PRO A 225 -12.55 -11.32 -18.92
N THR A 226 -13.40 -12.03 -18.19
CA THR A 226 -14.58 -11.42 -17.54
C THR A 226 -14.18 -10.40 -16.47
N LEU A 227 -13.09 -10.66 -15.76
CA LEU A 227 -12.54 -9.75 -14.77
C LEU A 227 -12.05 -8.43 -15.39
N HIS A 228 -11.46 -8.49 -16.59
CA HIS A 228 -11.06 -7.28 -17.30
C HIS A 228 -12.28 -6.38 -17.58
N ASN A 229 -13.40 -6.97 -18.00
CA ASN A 229 -14.63 -6.22 -18.26
C ASN A 229 -15.20 -5.62 -16.96
N LEU A 230 -15.16 -6.39 -15.87
CA LEU A 230 -15.66 -5.97 -14.57
C LEU A 230 -14.93 -4.74 -14.00
N VAL A 231 -13.61 -4.66 -14.21
CA VAL A 231 -12.80 -3.52 -13.75
C VAL A 231 -12.61 -2.44 -14.82
N SER A 232 -13.24 -2.59 -15.98
CA SER A 232 -13.18 -1.60 -17.03
C SER A 232 -13.71 -0.25 -16.52
N LEU A 233 -13.12 0.84 -17.05
CA LEU A 233 -13.46 2.17 -16.59
C LEU A 233 -14.69 2.69 -17.35
N THR A 234 -15.68 3.14 -16.60
CA THR A 234 -16.84 3.87 -17.13
C THR A 234 -16.39 5.21 -17.74
N PRO A 235 -17.22 5.88 -18.57
CA PRO A 235 -16.90 7.22 -19.04
C PRO A 235 -16.65 8.22 -17.92
N ALA A 236 -17.39 8.12 -16.80
CA ALA A 236 -17.19 8.95 -15.60
C ALA A 236 -15.82 8.67 -14.95
N ASP A 237 -15.45 7.39 -14.78
CA ASP A 237 -14.14 7.00 -14.26
C ASP A 237 -13.00 7.53 -15.14
N ARG A 238 -13.15 7.44 -16.46
CA ARG A 238 -12.15 7.93 -17.42
C ARG A 238 -11.95 9.43 -17.27
N LYS A 239 -13.03 10.19 -17.26
CA LYS A 239 -12.99 11.65 -17.07
C LYS A 239 -12.33 12.02 -15.75
N TRP A 240 -12.75 11.38 -14.65
CA TRP A 240 -12.16 11.61 -13.34
C TRP A 240 -10.66 11.28 -13.30
N MET A 241 -10.27 10.16 -13.92
CA MET A 241 -8.86 9.75 -13.95
C MET A 241 -8.03 10.63 -14.89
N ASP A 242 -8.61 11.15 -16.00
CA ASP A 242 -7.97 12.14 -16.86
C ASP A 242 -7.63 13.41 -16.07
N ASP A 243 -8.56 13.91 -15.23
CA ASP A 243 -8.31 15.07 -14.39
C ASP A 243 -7.13 14.81 -13.43
N VAL A 244 -7.09 13.63 -12.79
CA VAL A 244 -5.99 13.24 -11.90
C VAL A 244 -4.65 13.14 -12.66
N ILE A 245 -4.65 12.50 -13.81
CA ILE A 245 -3.44 12.35 -14.65
C ILE A 245 -2.93 13.72 -15.12
N ASN A 246 -3.82 14.61 -15.56
CA ASN A 246 -3.47 15.96 -16.00
C ASN A 246 -2.84 16.79 -14.88
N VAL A 247 -3.35 16.67 -13.65
CA VAL A 247 -2.75 17.33 -12.47
C VAL A 247 -1.34 16.80 -12.24
N VAL A 248 -1.13 15.48 -12.27
CA VAL A 248 0.20 14.90 -12.08
C VAL A 248 1.15 15.33 -13.19
N GLN A 249 0.71 15.32 -14.45
CA GLN A 249 1.54 15.71 -15.59
C GLN A 249 1.91 17.18 -15.57
N SER A 250 0.96 18.07 -15.28
CA SER A 250 1.21 19.54 -15.23
C SER A 250 2.11 19.94 -14.07
N THR A 251 2.17 19.14 -13.01
CA THR A 251 3.02 19.38 -11.82
C THR A 251 4.23 18.43 -11.77
N TRP A 252 4.53 17.73 -12.87
CA TRP A 252 5.60 16.74 -12.88
C TRP A 252 6.98 17.39 -12.73
N ASN A 253 7.77 16.90 -11.78
CA ASN A 253 9.16 17.30 -11.57
C ASN A 253 10.09 16.13 -11.91
N SER A 254 10.81 16.25 -13.02
CA SER A 254 11.72 15.20 -13.47
C SER A 254 12.96 15.03 -12.60
N ALA A 255 13.35 16.07 -11.85
CA ALA A 255 14.48 16.02 -10.93
C ALA A 255 14.12 15.29 -9.61
N ASP A 256 12.87 15.44 -9.16
CA ASP A 256 12.33 14.77 -7.98
C ASP A 256 10.88 14.39 -8.24
N PRO A 257 10.63 13.18 -8.78
CA PRO A 257 9.28 12.69 -9.08
C PRO A 257 8.33 12.62 -7.87
N ALA A 258 8.87 12.51 -6.66
CA ALA A 258 8.08 12.45 -5.44
C ALA A 258 7.43 13.79 -5.08
N GLN A 259 8.01 14.90 -5.56
CA GLN A 259 7.54 16.25 -5.24
C GLN A 259 7.00 16.96 -6.48
N PRO A 260 5.89 17.71 -6.38
CA PRO A 260 5.41 18.55 -7.45
C PRO A 260 6.35 19.74 -7.69
N VAL A 261 6.33 20.30 -8.90
CA VAL A 261 7.05 21.54 -9.19
C VAL A 261 6.63 22.61 -8.18
N GLN A 262 7.61 23.35 -7.64
CA GLN A 262 7.41 24.40 -6.63
C GLN A 262 6.80 23.92 -5.30
N MET A 263 6.88 22.63 -4.98
CA MET A 263 6.34 22.05 -3.74
C MET A 263 4.87 22.42 -3.48
N GLN A 264 4.07 22.55 -4.53
CA GLN A 264 2.65 22.88 -4.41
C GLN A 264 1.87 21.71 -3.78
N TYR A 265 0.81 22.02 -3.01
CA TYR A 265 -0.10 20.98 -2.53
C TYR A 265 -0.80 20.27 -3.69
N LYS A 266 -1.26 21.03 -4.70
CA LYS A 266 -1.90 20.46 -5.89
C LYS A 266 -0.93 19.54 -6.62
N GLY A 267 -1.34 18.26 -6.73
CA GLY A 267 -0.53 17.22 -7.34
C GLY A 267 0.48 16.55 -6.41
N SER A 268 0.55 16.90 -5.12
CA SER A 268 1.30 16.14 -4.10
C SER A 268 0.66 14.77 -3.85
N ASP A 269 1.38 13.87 -3.20
CA ASP A 269 0.84 12.56 -2.80
C ASP A 269 -0.37 12.73 -1.86
N ASP A 270 -0.38 13.74 -0.98
CA ASP A 270 -1.50 14.03 -0.08
C ASP A 270 -2.73 14.52 -0.84
N TYR A 271 -2.54 15.41 -1.83
CA TYR A 271 -3.62 15.82 -2.72
C TYR A 271 -4.21 14.63 -3.47
N LEU A 272 -3.37 13.77 -4.02
CA LEU A 272 -3.83 12.60 -4.76
C LEU A 272 -4.56 11.62 -3.84
N ARG A 273 -4.05 11.40 -2.63
CA ARG A 273 -4.70 10.56 -1.62
C ARG A 273 -6.09 11.07 -1.27
N ALA A 274 -6.24 12.38 -1.05
CA ALA A 274 -7.54 12.99 -0.79
C ALA A 274 -8.51 12.79 -1.97
N ARG A 275 -8.04 12.94 -3.22
CA ARG A 275 -8.86 12.68 -4.41
C ARG A 275 -9.33 11.24 -4.52
N PHE A 276 -8.44 10.27 -4.24
CA PHE A 276 -8.83 8.85 -4.23
C PHE A 276 -9.74 8.51 -3.04
N GLU A 277 -9.57 9.14 -1.89
CA GLU A 277 -10.47 9.02 -0.75
C GLU A 277 -11.89 9.44 -1.11
N GLU A 278 -12.08 10.61 -1.76
CA GLU A 278 -13.38 11.06 -2.27
C GLU A 278 -14.00 10.01 -3.23
N TYR A 279 -13.19 9.43 -4.12
CA TYR A 279 -13.66 8.41 -5.04
C TYR A 279 -14.14 7.15 -4.31
N VAL A 280 -13.37 6.66 -3.33
CA VAL A 280 -13.72 5.49 -2.51
C VAL A 280 -14.98 5.76 -1.69
N PHE A 281 -15.12 6.94 -1.10
CA PHE A 281 -16.35 7.33 -0.39
C PHE A 281 -17.58 7.32 -1.32
N GLY A 282 -17.43 7.82 -2.55
CA GLY A 282 -18.49 7.76 -3.55
C GLY A 282 -18.93 6.31 -3.85
N LEU A 283 -17.98 5.40 -4.02
CA LEU A 283 -18.28 3.97 -4.23
C LEU A 283 -18.98 3.35 -3.01
N LEU A 284 -18.49 3.60 -1.80
CA LEU A 284 -19.09 3.05 -0.58
C LEU A 284 -20.48 3.61 -0.33
N SER A 285 -20.69 4.89 -0.58
CA SER A 285 -22.02 5.52 -0.48
C SER A 285 -23.01 4.88 -1.46
N THR A 286 -22.58 4.62 -2.69
CA THR A 286 -23.42 3.95 -3.70
C THR A 286 -23.73 2.52 -3.27
N ALA A 287 -22.74 1.76 -2.79
CA ALA A 287 -22.94 0.40 -2.30
C ALA A 287 -23.94 0.36 -1.14
N LYS A 288 -23.80 1.25 -0.15
CA LYS A 288 -24.75 1.38 0.96
C LYS A 288 -26.17 1.74 0.51
N TYR A 289 -26.29 2.63 -0.46
CA TYR A 289 -27.60 2.97 -1.03
C TYR A 289 -28.27 1.76 -1.67
N CYS A 290 -27.49 0.95 -2.45
CA CYS A 290 -28.01 -0.27 -3.08
C CYS A 290 -28.36 -1.39 -2.08
N GLU A 291 -27.75 -1.40 -0.89
CA GLU A 291 -28.11 -2.36 0.18
C GLU A 291 -29.44 -2.00 0.89
N LEU A 292 -29.81 -0.72 0.88
CA LEU A 292 -30.99 -0.23 1.59
C LEU A 292 -32.25 -0.21 0.70
N HIS A 293 -32.10 -0.34 -0.60
CA HIS A 293 -33.14 -0.24 -1.63
C HIS A 293 -33.11 -1.42 -2.58
#